data_499ff8e968e828c44f2b5ccd18608ffa
#
_entry.id   499ff8e968e828c44f2b5ccd18608ffa
#
_cell.length_a   1.000
_cell.length_b   1.000
_cell.length_c   1.000
_cell.angle_alpha   90.00
_cell.angle_beta   90.00
_cell.angle_gamma   90.00
#
_symmetry.space_group_name_H-M   'P 1'
#
loop_
_entity.id
_entity.type
_entity.pdbx_description
1 polymer ?
#
loop_
_entity_poly.entity_id
_entity_poly.type
_entity_poly.pdbx_seq_one_letter_code
_entity_poly.pdbx_strand_id
1 'polypeptide(L)'
;MTLENIALADRKKLTSHFPVLLASETGSGKSMAFANLSDEEKARTVIFNFDNKSLSEDDSQFAKIYHSFNAEDIEMVDNICKDLITVFAYDKCDRIFVDTFTLMTKLFNRWAAEHFSGFDVWNAYNNSITKVLETIKTCTLTYGKFAYVSAHYPPRAGHLPGTKRYVTTKGKEHTNIIEESFSTVVETVMEDRQFYFEADVFDSSNTTKTKMVEGFFKIPRKSIDDLEQVLNKRKHVVDGKLVEV
;
A
#
# COMPACT_ATOMS: atom_id res chain seq x y z
N MET A 1 3.32 -3.65 -28.51
CA MET A 1 2.07 -2.85 -28.49
C MET A 1 2.48 -1.43 -28.19
N THR A 2 2.44 -0.53 -29.15
CA THR A 2 2.81 0.87 -28.96
C THR A 2 1.67 1.58 -28.25
N LEU A 3 2.00 2.50 -27.35
CA LEU A 3 1.04 3.29 -26.56
C LEU A 3 0.01 4.06 -27.40
N GLU A 4 0.24 4.19 -28.69
CA GLU A 4 -0.61 4.91 -29.64
C GLU A 4 -1.95 4.22 -29.95
N ASN A 5 -2.06 2.91 -29.70
CA ASN A 5 -3.25 2.10 -30.03
C ASN A 5 -4.18 1.84 -28.81
N ILE A 6 -3.90 2.46 -27.67
CA ILE A 6 -4.81 2.37 -26.53
C ILE A 6 -5.91 3.41 -26.73
N ALA A 7 -7.15 2.95 -26.87
CA ALA A 7 -8.31 3.84 -26.98
C ALA A 7 -8.37 4.84 -25.81
N LEU A 8 -8.89 6.05 -26.05
CA LEU A 8 -8.91 7.12 -25.05
C LEU A 8 -9.66 6.72 -23.76
N ALA A 9 -10.65 5.82 -23.90
CA ALA A 9 -11.39 5.23 -22.77
C ALA A 9 -10.53 4.31 -21.91
N ASP A 10 -9.62 3.53 -22.54
CA ASP A 10 -8.70 2.65 -21.83
C ASP A 10 -7.57 3.44 -21.16
N ARG A 11 -7.14 4.57 -21.76
CA ARG A 11 -6.20 5.50 -21.12
C ARG A 11 -6.81 6.16 -19.86
N LYS A 12 -8.10 6.50 -19.87
CA LYS A 12 -8.80 7.01 -18.68
C LYS A 12 -8.93 5.94 -17.58
N LYS A 13 -9.09 4.66 -17.93
CA LYS A 13 -9.04 3.54 -16.99
C LYS A 13 -7.64 3.39 -16.37
N LEU A 14 -6.60 3.42 -17.19
CA LEU A 14 -5.20 3.30 -16.75
C LEU A 14 -4.76 4.44 -15.81
N THR A 15 -5.32 5.64 -15.96
CA THR A 15 -4.98 6.79 -15.11
C THR A 15 -5.72 6.82 -13.77
N SER A 16 -6.71 5.97 -13.55
CA SER A 16 -7.51 5.94 -12.32
C SER A 16 -6.97 4.99 -11.24
N HIS A 17 -6.06 4.08 -11.59
CA HIS A 17 -5.50 3.10 -10.66
C HIS A 17 -4.03 3.41 -10.38
N PHE A 18 -3.78 4.03 -9.24
CA PHE A 18 -2.44 4.26 -8.71
C PHE A 18 -2.26 3.44 -7.42
N PRO A 19 -1.02 3.06 -7.08
CA PRO A 19 -0.79 2.43 -5.79
C PRO A 19 -1.17 3.39 -4.66
N VAL A 20 -1.82 2.84 -3.64
CA VAL A 20 -2.26 3.55 -2.43
C VAL A 20 -1.41 3.11 -1.26
N LEU A 21 -0.83 4.08 -0.55
CA LEU A 21 -0.15 3.85 0.71
C LEU A 21 -1.15 3.98 1.86
N LEU A 22 -1.33 2.90 2.63
CA LEU A 22 -2.08 2.88 3.89
C LEU A 22 -1.10 3.02 5.05
N ALA A 23 -0.83 4.25 5.48
CA ALA A 23 0.13 4.52 6.53
C ALA A 23 -0.57 4.83 7.85
N SER A 24 -0.11 4.24 8.96
CA SER A 24 -0.68 4.50 10.29
C SER A 24 0.09 3.81 11.41
N GLU A 25 -0.27 4.09 12.63
CA GLU A 25 0.27 3.42 13.80
C GLU A 25 -0.06 1.92 13.80
N THR A 26 0.72 1.16 14.57
CA THR A 26 0.42 -0.26 14.81
C THR A 26 -0.92 -0.41 15.52
N GLY A 27 -1.71 -1.40 15.11
CA GLY A 27 -3.03 -1.66 15.72
C GLY A 27 -4.17 -0.77 15.20
N SER A 28 -3.92 0.13 14.25
CA SER A 28 -4.96 0.98 13.64
C SER A 28 -5.87 0.23 12.65
N GLY A 29 -5.70 -1.09 12.51
CA GLY A 29 -6.56 -2.00 11.76
C GLY A 29 -6.39 -1.98 10.25
N LYS A 30 -5.21 -1.68 9.71
CA LYS A 30 -4.92 -1.74 8.27
C LYS A 30 -5.32 -3.08 7.64
N SER A 31 -4.83 -4.17 8.20
CA SER A 31 -5.10 -5.52 7.69
C SER A 31 -6.57 -5.93 7.84
N MET A 32 -7.25 -5.45 8.90
CA MET A 32 -8.69 -5.69 9.09
C MET A 32 -9.56 -5.09 7.98
N ALA A 33 -9.12 -4.06 7.28
CA ALA A 33 -9.85 -3.52 6.14
C ALA A 33 -10.01 -4.54 5.02
N PHE A 34 -9.04 -5.44 4.85
CA PHE A 34 -9.08 -6.53 3.87
C PHE A 34 -9.81 -7.76 4.42
N ALA A 35 -9.73 -8.02 5.73
CA ALA A 35 -10.48 -9.11 6.36
C ALA A 35 -12.01 -8.95 6.20
N ASN A 36 -12.49 -7.72 6.12
CA ASN A 36 -13.92 -7.39 5.98
C ASN A 36 -14.42 -7.38 4.51
N LEU A 37 -13.61 -7.76 3.55
CA LEU A 37 -14.07 -8.01 2.18
C LEU A 37 -15.05 -9.19 2.12
N SER A 38 -15.95 -9.19 1.16
CA SER A 38 -16.76 -10.37 0.83
C SER A 38 -15.91 -11.55 0.37
N ASP A 39 -16.44 -12.76 0.43
CA ASP A 39 -15.71 -13.96 0.01
C ASP A 39 -15.31 -13.89 -1.48
N GLU A 40 -16.19 -13.34 -2.33
CA GLU A 40 -15.91 -13.13 -3.75
C GLU A 40 -14.74 -12.15 -3.94
N GLU A 41 -14.69 -11.06 -3.21
CA GLU A 41 -13.62 -10.07 -3.27
C GLU A 41 -12.31 -10.61 -2.70
N LYS A 42 -12.36 -11.39 -1.60
CA LYS A 42 -11.19 -12.09 -1.07
C LYS A 42 -10.61 -13.06 -2.09
N ALA A 43 -11.45 -13.84 -2.78
CA ALA A 43 -11.03 -14.75 -3.83
C ALA A 43 -10.37 -14.05 -5.04
N ARG A 44 -10.48 -12.73 -5.14
CA ARG A 44 -9.84 -11.87 -6.15
C ARG A 44 -8.76 -10.96 -5.57
N THR A 45 -8.38 -11.15 -4.31
CA THR A 45 -7.34 -10.38 -3.61
C THR A 45 -6.14 -11.26 -3.31
N VAL A 46 -4.94 -10.80 -3.71
CA VAL A 46 -3.67 -11.47 -3.39
C VAL A 46 -2.91 -10.63 -2.36
N ILE A 47 -2.33 -11.31 -1.38
CA ILE A 47 -1.62 -10.69 -0.27
C ILE A 47 -0.16 -11.11 -0.26
N PHE A 48 0.74 -10.13 -0.18
CA PHE A 48 2.15 -10.30 0.14
C PHE A 48 2.35 -10.00 1.62
N ASN A 49 2.32 -11.03 2.45
CA ASN A 49 2.33 -10.91 3.91
C ASN A 49 3.76 -11.02 4.47
N PHE A 50 4.42 -9.89 4.65
CA PHE A 50 5.74 -9.80 5.27
C PHE A 50 5.69 -9.82 6.81
N ASP A 51 4.51 -9.65 7.41
CA ASP A 51 4.33 -9.74 8.88
C ASP A 51 4.22 -11.19 9.36
N ASN A 52 3.90 -12.11 8.45
CA ASN A 52 3.67 -13.54 8.75
C ASN A 52 2.61 -13.79 9.85
N LYS A 53 1.74 -12.80 10.10
CA LYS A 53 0.59 -12.95 10.99
C LYS A 53 -0.66 -13.26 10.19
N SER A 54 -1.60 -13.96 10.81
CA SER A 54 -2.94 -14.09 10.24
C SER A 54 -3.60 -12.73 10.10
N LEU A 55 -4.28 -12.51 8.99
CA LEU A 55 -5.02 -11.27 8.71
C LEU A 55 -6.41 -11.31 9.34
N SER A 56 -6.99 -12.49 9.43
CA SER A 56 -8.30 -12.79 9.99
C SER A 56 -8.36 -14.25 10.41
N GLU A 57 -9.48 -14.66 11.00
CA GLU A 57 -9.71 -16.06 11.38
C GLU A 57 -9.78 -17.01 10.17
N ASP A 58 -10.08 -16.50 8.98
CA ASP A 58 -10.19 -17.30 7.76
C ASP A 58 -9.40 -16.70 6.59
N ASP A 59 -8.08 -16.84 6.66
CA ASP A 59 -7.16 -16.43 5.59
C ASP A 59 -7.28 -17.30 4.32
N SER A 60 -7.94 -18.46 4.41
CA SER A 60 -8.09 -19.40 3.29
C SER A 60 -8.96 -18.87 2.14
N GLN A 61 -9.79 -17.86 2.41
CA GLN A 61 -10.66 -17.23 1.42
C GLN A 61 -9.92 -16.35 0.41
N PHE A 62 -8.71 -15.87 0.74
CA PHE A 62 -7.93 -15.06 -0.20
C PHE A 62 -7.42 -15.89 -1.36
N ALA A 63 -7.35 -15.27 -2.54
CA ALA A 63 -6.89 -15.93 -3.77
C ALA A 63 -5.48 -16.54 -3.61
N LYS A 64 -4.59 -15.84 -2.94
CA LYS A 64 -3.26 -16.31 -2.56
C LYS A 64 -2.64 -15.42 -1.50
N ILE A 65 -1.92 -16.03 -0.57
CA ILE A 65 -1.10 -15.33 0.39
C ILE A 65 0.34 -15.80 0.25
N TYR A 66 1.24 -14.88 -0.03
CA TYR A 66 2.68 -15.12 -0.05
C TYR A 66 3.25 -14.91 1.33
N HIS A 67 3.90 -15.94 1.88
CA HIS A 67 4.58 -15.93 3.18
C HIS A 67 6.03 -16.37 3.03
N SER A 68 6.79 -16.24 4.11
CA SER A 68 8.09 -16.93 4.30
C SER A 68 9.15 -16.53 3.26
N PHE A 69 9.29 -15.22 3.04
CA PHE A 69 10.40 -14.69 2.25
C PHE A 69 11.72 -14.95 2.95
N ASN A 70 12.69 -15.53 2.23
CA ASN A 70 13.98 -15.93 2.80
C ASN A 70 15.09 -14.93 2.45
N ALA A 71 15.65 -14.27 3.48
CA ALA A 71 16.75 -13.34 3.30
C ALA A 71 18.09 -13.99 2.88
N GLU A 72 18.24 -15.30 3.04
CA GLU A 72 19.42 -16.04 2.60
C GLU A 72 19.42 -16.31 1.09
N ASP A 73 18.26 -16.18 0.42
CA ASP A 73 18.16 -16.32 -1.02
C ASP A 73 18.61 -15.02 -1.70
N ILE A 74 19.72 -15.07 -2.45
CA ILE A 74 20.24 -13.91 -3.19
C ILE A 74 19.24 -13.37 -4.21
N GLU A 75 18.38 -14.22 -4.76
CA GLU A 75 17.34 -13.84 -5.75
C GLU A 75 16.04 -13.37 -5.11
N MET A 76 15.95 -13.31 -3.77
CA MET A 76 14.69 -13.00 -3.04
C MET A 76 13.99 -11.75 -3.59
N VAL A 77 14.71 -10.64 -3.78
CA VAL A 77 14.13 -9.38 -4.26
C VAL A 77 13.60 -9.52 -5.70
N ASP A 78 14.35 -10.22 -6.55
CA ASP A 78 13.96 -10.48 -7.93
C ASP A 78 12.74 -11.41 -8.01
N ASN A 79 12.68 -12.41 -7.13
CA ASN A 79 11.55 -13.31 -7.03
C ASN A 79 10.28 -12.58 -6.55
N ILE A 80 10.39 -11.68 -5.57
CA ILE A 80 9.27 -10.81 -5.15
C ILE A 80 8.76 -9.98 -6.34
N CYS A 81 9.65 -9.37 -7.12
CA CYS A 81 9.26 -8.59 -8.30
C CYS A 81 8.59 -9.47 -9.38
N LYS A 82 9.11 -10.66 -9.66
CA LYS A 82 8.53 -11.63 -10.60
C LYS A 82 7.13 -12.06 -10.15
N ASP A 83 6.96 -12.35 -8.86
CA ASP A 83 5.68 -12.72 -8.28
C ASP A 83 4.67 -11.59 -8.37
N LEU A 84 5.06 -10.34 -8.06
CA LEU A 84 4.23 -9.15 -8.26
C LEU A 84 3.76 -9.02 -9.71
N ILE A 85 4.67 -9.09 -10.68
CA ILE A 85 4.34 -9.00 -12.11
C ILE A 85 3.35 -10.10 -12.48
N THR A 86 3.58 -11.33 -12.03
CA THR A 86 2.72 -12.49 -12.32
C THR A 86 1.30 -12.29 -11.77
N VAL A 87 1.19 -11.80 -10.53
CA VAL A 87 -0.10 -11.53 -9.88
C VAL A 87 -0.83 -10.37 -10.55
N PHE A 88 -0.12 -9.30 -10.91
CA PHE A 88 -0.73 -8.20 -11.65
C PHE A 88 -1.22 -8.63 -13.05
N ALA A 89 -0.54 -9.55 -13.69
CA ALA A 89 -0.98 -10.09 -15.01
C ALA A 89 -2.13 -11.10 -14.88
N TYR A 90 -2.45 -11.62 -13.68
CA TYR A 90 -3.45 -12.65 -13.51
C TYR A 90 -4.88 -12.08 -13.53
N ASP A 91 -5.70 -12.45 -14.52
CA ASP A 91 -7.03 -11.88 -14.79
C ASP A 91 -8.04 -12.04 -13.64
N LYS A 92 -7.85 -13.05 -12.77
CA LYS A 92 -8.75 -13.27 -11.62
C LYS A 92 -8.31 -12.50 -10.37
N CYS A 93 -7.27 -11.66 -10.44
CA CYS A 93 -6.83 -10.81 -9.35
C CYS A 93 -7.21 -9.36 -9.66
N ASP A 94 -7.93 -8.71 -8.77
CA ASP A 94 -8.31 -7.29 -8.88
C ASP A 94 -7.53 -6.41 -7.92
N ARG A 95 -7.13 -6.96 -6.76
CA ARG A 95 -6.46 -6.25 -5.69
C ARG A 95 -5.18 -6.94 -5.26
N ILE A 96 -4.16 -6.18 -5.03
CA ILE A 96 -2.91 -6.63 -4.42
C ILE A 96 -2.69 -5.87 -3.13
N PHE A 97 -2.40 -6.60 -2.06
CA PHE A 97 -2.09 -6.01 -0.76
C PHE A 97 -0.70 -6.44 -0.27
N VAL A 98 0.16 -5.46 0.00
CA VAL A 98 1.50 -5.67 0.57
C VAL A 98 1.45 -5.32 2.05
N ASP A 99 1.52 -6.33 2.93
CA ASP A 99 1.41 -6.19 4.39
C ASP A 99 2.64 -6.76 5.12
N THR A 100 3.50 -5.94 5.66
CA THR A 100 3.64 -4.50 5.65
C THR A 100 4.93 -4.09 4.98
N PHE A 101 4.94 -2.95 4.32
CA PHE A 101 6.15 -2.37 3.74
C PHE A 101 7.25 -2.15 4.78
N THR A 102 6.89 -1.73 5.97
CA THR A 102 7.83 -1.55 7.08
C THR A 102 8.61 -2.83 7.41
N LEU A 103 7.95 -4.00 7.36
CA LEU A 103 8.62 -5.28 7.62
C LEU A 103 9.36 -5.78 6.38
N MET A 104 8.84 -5.53 5.19
CA MET A 104 9.55 -5.79 3.95
C MET A 104 10.90 -5.05 3.92
N THR A 105 10.95 -3.79 4.32
CA THR A 105 12.22 -3.04 4.36
C THR A 105 13.20 -3.60 5.40
N LYS A 106 12.71 -4.11 6.54
CA LYS A 106 13.57 -4.82 7.51
C LYS A 106 14.15 -6.11 6.93
N LEU A 107 13.34 -6.86 6.19
CA LEU A 107 13.78 -8.07 5.48
C LEU A 107 14.85 -7.73 4.43
N PHE A 108 14.65 -6.69 3.63
CA PHE A 108 15.62 -6.24 2.62
C PHE A 108 16.94 -5.78 3.24
N ASN A 109 16.88 -5.11 4.40
CA ASN A 109 18.12 -4.76 5.11
C ASN A 109 18.87 -6.02 5.60
N ARG A 110 18.15 -7.05 6.09
CA ARG A 110 18.77 -8.31 6.46
C ARG A 110 19.38 -9.01 5.25
N TRP A 111 18.62 -9.12 4.16
CA TRP A 111 19.10 -9.67 2.90
C TRP A 111 20.35 -8.95 2.38
N ALA A 112 20.36 -7.63 2.38
CA ALA A 112 21.52 -6.86 1.95
C ALA A 112 22.75 -7.12 2.85
N ALA A 113 22.56 -7.21 4.17
CA ALA A 113 23.66 -7.51 5.11
C ALA A 113 24.20 -8.94 4.99
N GLU A 114 23.38 -9.88 4.52
CA GLU A 114 23.78 -11.29 4.31
C GLU A 114 24.64 -11.44 3.05
N HIS A 115 24.34 -10.68 1.98
CA HIS A 115 24.94 -10.89 0.67
C HIS A 115 25.99 -9.83 0.29
N PHE A 116 26.05 -8.70 0.98
CA PHE A 116 26.94 -7.58 0.65
C PHE A 116 27.76 -7.14 1.87
N SER A 117 28.78 -6.33 1.64
CA SER A 117 29.65 -5.81 2.71
C SER A 117 29.94 -4.32 2.55
N GLY A 118 30.29 -3.66 3.64
CA GLY A 118 30.65 -2.26 3.63
C GLY A 118 29.52 -1.35 3.13
N PHE A 119 29.84 -0.43 2.25
CA PHE A 119 28.88 0.53 1.69
C PHE A 119 27.87 -0.11 0.72
N ASP A 120 28.21 -1.26 0.13
CA ASP A 120 27.33 -1.95 -0.83
C ASP A 120 26.07 -2.52 -0.16
N VAL A 121 26.09 -2.76 1.16
CA VAL A 121 24.89 -3.11 1.92
C VAL A 121 23.81 -2.03 1.76
N TRP A 122 24.18 -0.76 1.89
CA TRP A 122 23.25 0.35 1.76
C TRP A 122 22.74 0.53 0.33
N ASN A 123 23.62 0.38 -0.65
CA ASN A 123 23.25 0.44 -2.05
C ASN A 123 22.27 -0.67 -2.42
N ALA A 124 22.56 -1.92 -2.00
CA ALA A 124 21.70 -3.06 -2.26
C ALA A 124 20.33 -2.90 -1.58
N TYR A 125 20.31 -2.48 -0.32
CA TYR A 125 19.09 -2.18 0.42
C TYR A 125 18.23 -1.12 -0.27
N ASN A 126 18.83 0.01 -0.66
CA ASN A 126 18.13 1.12 -1.30
C ASN A 126 17.57 0.71 -2.66
N ASN A 127 18.39 0.04 -3.46
CA ASN A 127 18.00 -0.45 -4.78
C ASN A 127 16.86 -1.46 -4.69
N SER A 128 16.85 -2.33 -3.67
CA SER A 128 15.76 -3.30 -3.48
C SER A 128 14.41 -2.63 -3.20
N ILE A 129 14.39 -1.59 -2.36
CA ILE A 129 13.19 -0.79 -2.08
C ILE A 129 12.68 -0.12 -3.36
N THR A 130 13.56 0.60 -4.03
CA THR A 130 13.24 1.30 -5.29
C THR A 130 12.69 0.33 -6.32
N LYS A 131 13.35 -0.82 -6.52
CA LYS A 131 12.94 -1.84 -7.49
C LYS A 131 11.54 -2.37 -7.25
N VAL A 132 11.20 -2.69 -6.00
CA VAL A 132 9.86 -3.21 -5.67
C VAL A 132 8.79 -2.11 -5.81
N LEU A 133 9.06 -0.88 -5.36
CA LEU A 133 8.11 0.22 -5.53
C LEU A 133 7.85 0.57 -7.00
N GLU A 134 8.90 0.60 -7.82
CA GLU A 134 8.77 0.82 -9.26
C GLU A 134 8.01 -0.32 -9.94
N THR A 135 8.24 -1.57 -9.52
CA THR A 135 7.48 -2.72 -10.01
C THR A 135 5.99 -2.58 -9.69
N ILE A 136 5.64 -2.27 -8.44
CA ILE A 136 4.23 -2.05 -8.04
C ILE A 136 3.62 -0.92 -8.87
N LYS A 137 4.29 0.23 -8.97
CA LYS A 137 3.81 1.38 -9.71
C LYS A 137 3.59 1.07 -11.19
N THR A 138 4.58 0.47 -11.83
CA THR A 138 4.51 0.12 -13.26
C THR A 138 3.41 -0.88 -13.52
N CYS A 139 3.31 -1.94 -12.70
CA CYS A 139 2.26 -2.95 -12.83
C CYS A 139 0.86 -2.38 -12.59
N THR A 140 0.68 -1.52 -11.58
CA THR A 140 -0.60 -0.85 -11.32
C THR A 140 -1.06 -0.05 -12.53
N LEU A 141 -0.16 0.71 -13.15
CA LEU A 141 -0.46 1.48 -14.35
C LEU A 141 -0.71 0.60 -15.59
N THR A 142 0.05 -0.49 -15.73
CA THR A 142 -0.04 -1.37 -16.91
C THR A 142 -1.32 -2.21 -16.90
N TYR A 143 -1.68 -2.76 -15.75
CA TYR A 143 -2.79 -3.70 -15.62
C TYR A 143 -4.08 -3.08 -15.09
N GLY A 144 -4.05 -1.83 -14.63
CA GLY A 144 -5.22 -1.11 -14.13
C GLY A 144 -5.86 -1.76 -12.90
N LYS A 145 -5.04 -2.33 -11.99
CA LYS A 145 -5.50 -3.00 -10.77
C LYS A 145 -5.15 -2.17 -9.53
N PHE A 146 -5.93 -2.35 -8.46
CA PHE A 146 -5.60 -1.73 -7.19
C PHE A 146 -4.40 -2.39 -6.52
N ALA A 147 -3.48 -1.57 -6.05
CA ALA A 147 -2.38 -2.00 -5.20
C ALA A 147 -2.39 -1.18 -3.92
N TYR A 148 -2.46 -1.86 -2.80
CA TYR A 148 -2.40 -1.27 -1.47
C TYR A 148 -1.10 -1.70 -0.81
N VAL A 149 -0.39 -0.73 -0.27
CA VAL A 149 0.84 -0.98 0.48
C VAL A 149 0.63 -0.46 1.89
N SER A 150 0.63 -1.33 2.89
CA SER A 150 0.52 -0.89 4.28
C SER A 150 1.89 -0.53 4.85
N ALA A 151 1.94 0.50 5.70
CA ALA A 151 3.17 0.91 6.37
C ALA A 151 2.89 1.46 7.76
N HIS A 152 3.91 1.54 8.60
CA HIS A 152 3.78 2.05 9.96
C HIS A 152 4.34 3.46 10.07
N TYR A 153 3.53 4.36 10.67
CA TYR A 153 4.00 5.60 11.23
C TYR A 153 4.54 5.39 12.67
N PRO A 154 5.44 6.24 13.13
CA PRO A 154 5.76 6.32 14.55
C PRO A 154 4.51 6.77 15.34
N PRO A 155 4.40 6.40 16.63
CA PRO A 155 3.29 6.81 17.46
C PRO A 155 3.12 8.34 17.50
N ARG A 156 1.87 8.83 17.52
CA ARG A 156 1.56 10.25 17.72
C ARG A 156 2.02 10.74 19.09
N ALA A 157 1.91 9.89 20.11
CA ALA A 157 2.38 10.19 21.45
C ALA A 157 3.89 10.47 21.46
N GLY A 158 4.28 11.66 21.90
CA GLY A 158 5.67 12.11 21.90
C GLY A 158 6.16 12.78 20.62
N HIS A 159 5.30 12.89 19.60
CA HIS A 159 5.61 13.65 18.39
C HIS A 159 5.36 15.15 18.64
N LEU A 160 6.32 15.99 18.25
CA LEU A 160 6.18 17.44 18.44
C LEU A 160 5.07 17.97 17.52
N PRO A 161 4.15 18.81 18.03
CA PRO A 161 3.13 19.43 17.18
C PRO A 161 3.75 20.14 15.98
N GLY A 162 3.16 19.96 14.80
CA GLY A 162 3.62 20.57 13.55
C GLY A 162 4.80 19.88 12.88
N THR A 163 5.33 18.79 13.43
CA THR A 163 6.33 17.96 12.74
C THR A 163 5.64 16.85 11.94
N LYS A 164 6.11 16.64 10.70
CA LYS A 164 5.58 15.56 9.85
C LYS A 164 6.00 14.20 10.36
N ARG A 165 5.05 13.26 10.37
CA ARG A 165 5.33 11.84 10.59
C ARG A 165 5.57 11.17 9.24
N TYR A 166 6.59 10.35 9.17
CA TYR A 166 6.96 9.60 7.98
C TYR A 166 6.90 8.10 8.27
N VAL A 167 6.72 7.31 7.24
CA VAL A 167 6.76 5.85 7.33
C VAL A 167 8.08 5.41 7.97
N THR A 168 7.98 4.52 8.94
CA THR A 168 9.15 4.00 9.65
C THR A 168 9.94 3.04 8.75
N THR A 169 11.16 3.43 8.41
CA THR A 169 12.12 2.60 7.68
C THR A 169 13.49 2.68 8.36
N LYS A 170 14.42 1.85 7.91
CA LYS A 170 15.80 1.93 8.38
C LYS A 170 16.55 2.96 7.53
N GLY A 171 17.06 4.03 8.16
CA GLY A 171 17.76 5.12 7.48
C GLY A 171 16.89 6.35 7.20
N LYS A 172 17.46 7.55 7.39
CA LYS A 172 16.73 8.82 7.23
C LYS A 172 16.38 9.17 5.78
N GLU A 173 17.16 8.69 4.82
CA GLU A 173 17.02 9.06 3.42
C GLU A 173 15.78 8.44 2.75
N HIS A 174 15.28 7.31 3.29
CA HIS A 174 14.15 6.60 2.69
C HIS A 174 12.79 7.02 3.21
N THR A 175 12.72 7.72 4.33
CA THR A 175 11.46 8.15 4.91
C THR A 175 10.67 9.07 3.99
N ASN A 176 11.33 9.94 3.25
CA ASN A 176 10.66 10.87 2.33
C ASN A 176 10.34 10.23 0.95
N ILE A 177 11.16 9.27 0.51
CA ILE A 177 11.04 8.67 -0.81
C ILE A 177 9.79 7.78 -0.91
N ILE A 178 9.39 7.15 0.19
CA ILE A 178 8.28 6.19 0.17
C ILE A 178 6.97 6.90 -0.11
N GLU A 179 6.62 7.92 0.67
CA GLU A 179 5.39 8.68 0.47
C GLU A 179 5.38 9.41 -0.88
N GLU A 180 6.56 9.83 -1.37
CA GLU A 180 6.70 10.47 -2.68
C GLU A 180 6.39 9.51 -3.83
N SER A 181 6.62 8.21 -3.63
CA SER A 181 6.33 7.18 -4.64
C SER A 181 4.84 6.93 -4.84
N PHE A 182 3.97 7.42 -3.94
CA PHE A 182 2.54 7.23 -3.99
C PHE A 182 1.82 8.53 -4.31
N SER A 183 0.83 8.47 -5.21
CA SER A 183 -0.05 9.61 -5.49
C SER A 183 -1.15 9.76 -4.44
N THR A 184 -1.44 8.70 -3.70
CA THR A 184 -2.46 8.65 -2.65
C THR A 184 -1.84 8.01 -1.41
N VAL A 185 -1.86 8.74 -0.31
CA VAL A 185 -1.43 8.30 1.01
C VAL A 185 -2.58 8.53 1.97
N VAL A 186 -3.09 7.45 2.54
CA VAL A 186 -4.25 7.45 3.44
C VAL A 186 -3.82 6.96 4.80
N GLU A 187 -4.23 7.65 5.84
CA GLU A 187 -4.05 7.18 7.22
C GLU A 187 -5.27 6.35 7.65
N THR A 188 -5.03 5.23 8.34
CA THR A 188 -6.07 4.56 9.09
C THR A 188 -6.00 5.02 10.53
N VAL A 189 -7.06 5.62 11.04
CA VAL A 189 -7.13 6.18 12.40
C VAL A 189 -8.21 5.46 13.20
N MET A 190 -8.04 5.42 14.52
CA MET A 190 -9.04 4.93 15.44
C MET A 190 -9.44 6.06 16.40
N GLU A 191 -10.72 6.43 16.37
CA GLU A 191 -11.33 7.43 17.25
C GLU A 191 -12.63 6.87 17.84
N ASP A 192 -12.84 7.03 19.11
CA ASP A 192 -14.03 6.57 19.83
C ASP A 192 -14.40 5.09 19.55
N ARG A 193 -13.37 4.23 19.45
CA ARG A 193 -13.48 2.80 19.11
C ARG A 193 -14.00 2.51 17.69
N GLN A 194 -14.02 3.52 16.84
CA GLN A 194 -14.33 3.37 15.42
C GLN A 194 -13.08 3.60 14.57
N PHE A 195 -13.04 2.91 13.45
CA PHE A 195 -11.93 3.05 12.50
C PHE A 195 -12.36 3.88 11.31
N TYR A 196 -11.42 4.70 10.83
CA TYR A 196 -11.62 5.59 9.67
C TYR A 196 -10.48 5.46 8.70
N PHE A 197 -10.76 5.71 7.40
CA PHE A 197 -9.78 6.13 6.43
C PHE A 197 -9.77 7.66 6.39
N GLU A 198 -8.60 8.25 6.49
CA GLU A 198 -8.45 9.70 6.49
C GLU A 198 -7.32 10.12 5.55
N ALA A 199 -7.57 11.14 4.74
CA ALA A 199 -6.55 11.88 4.04
C ALA A 199 -6.86 13.37 4.15
N ASP A 200 -5.90 14.14 4.67
CA ASP A 200 -5.98 15.58 4.82
C ASP A 200 -4.71 16.22 4.26
N VAL A 201 -4.85 16.80 3.07
CA VAL A 201 -3.73 17.50 2.42
C VAL A 201 -3.43 18.87 3.05
N PHE A 202 -4.32 19.37 3.90
CA PHE A 202 -4.17 20.65 4.59
C PHE A 202 -3.53 20.49 5.97
N ASP A 203 -3.50 19.27 6.52
CA ASP A 203 -2.78 19.00 7.78
C ASP A 203 -1.28 18.93 7.53
N SER A 204 -0.57 19.99 7.94
CA SER A 204 0.89 20.06 7.80
C SER A 204 1.66 19.03 8.65
N SER A 205 0.99 18.40 9.63
CA SER A 205 1.58 17.35 10.48
C SER A 205 1.54 15.96 9.85
N ASN A 206 0.79 15.79 8.75
CA ASN A 206 0.62 14.53 8.05
C ASN A 206 1.29 14.55 6.68
N THR A 207 1.63 13.34 6.20
CA THR A 207 2.08 13.12 4.82
C THR A 207 0.96 12.58 3.94
N THR A 208 -0.30 12.59 4.45
CA THR A 208 -1.46 12.14 3.69
C THR A 208 -1.70 13.06 2.49
N LYS A 209 -2.06 12.47 1.37
CA LYS A 209 -2.34 13.17 0.12
C LYS A 209 -3.24 12.33 -0.76
N THR A 210 -4.01 12.99 -1.60
CA THR A 210 -4.76 12.33 -2.66
C THR A 210 -4.91 13.23 -3.86
N LYS A 211 -4.76 12.66 -5.06
CA LYS A 211 -5.04 13.34 -6.32
C LYS A 211 -6.43 13.00 -6.87
N MET A 212 -7.14 12.10 -6.22
CA MET A 212 -8.38 11.52 -6.71
C MET A 212 -9.62 12.11 -6.05
N VAL A 213 -9.45 12.76 -4.88
CA VAL A 213 -10.53 13.41 -4.11
C VAL A 213 -10.05 14.78 -3.67
N GLU A 214 -10.93 15.78 -3.61
CA GLU A 214 -10.55 17.14 -3.21
C GLU A 214 -10.14 17.19 -1.73
N GLY A 215 -8.88 17.54 -1.52
CA GLY A 215 -8.28 18.03 -0.29
C GLY A 215 -8.38 17.19 0.98
N PHE A 216 -9.58 16.83 1.40
CA PHE A 216 -9.83 16.11 2.65
C PHE A 216 -10.95 15.08 2.50
N PHE A 217 -10.73 13.91 3.11
CA PHE A 217 -11.83 12.99 3.43
C PHE A 217 -11.56 12.24 4.73
N LYS A 218 -12.64 11.96 5.46
CA LYS A 218 -12.65 11.05 6.59
C LYS A 218 -13.90 10.19 6.50
N ILE A 219 -13.71 8.90 6.25
CA ILE A 219 -14.82 7.97 6.05
C ILE A 219 -14.74 6.83 7.08
N PRO A 220 -15.88 6.39 7.64
CA PRO A 220 -15.92 5.19 8.47
C PRO A 220 -15.40 4.00 7.67
N ARG A 221 -14.46 3.26 8.25
CA ARG A 221 -13.89 2.09 7.61
C ARG A 221 -14.70 0.84 7.99
N LYS A 222 -15.36 0.26 7.02
CA LYS A 222 -15.93 -1.08 7.14
C LYS A 222 -15.07 -2.09 6.38
N SER A 223 -14.70 -1.78 5.13
CA SER A 223 -13.79 -2.55 4.30
C SER A 223 -12.95 -1.65 3.40
N ILE A 224 -11.98 -2.23 2.70
CA ILE A 224 -11.18 -1.48 1.72
C ILE A 224 -12.03 -1.03 0.52
N ASP A 225 -13.15 -1.71 0.24
CA ASP A 225 -14.10 -1.31 -0.81
C ASP A 225 -14.68 0.09 -0.57
N ASP A 226 -14.91 0.48 0.68
CA ASP A 226 -15.35 1.85 1.00
C ASP A 226 -14.34 2.90 0.48
N LEU A 227 -13.05 2.63 0.64
CA LEU A 227 -11.99 3.49 0.12
C LEU A 227 -11.95 3.50 -1.41
N GLU A 228 -12.10 2.33 -2.05
CA GLU A 228 -12.13 2.20 -3.51
C GLU A 228 -13.27 3.00 -4.13
N GLN A 229 -14.45 2.98 -3.51
CA GLN A 229 -15.60 3.74 -3.99
C GLN A 229 -15.33 5.26 -3.97
N VAL A 230 -14.67 5.75 -2.92
CA VAL A 230 -14.26 7.17 -2.85
C VAL A 230 -13.19 7.48 -3.89
N LEU A 231 -12.13 6.68 -3.96
CA LEU A 231 -11.02 6.89 -4.89
C LEU A 231 -11.46 6.80 -6.36
N ASN A 232 -12.45 5.97 -6.67
CA ASN A 232 -13.04 5.88 -8.00
C ASN A 232 -14.07 6.97 -8.30
N LYS A 233 -14.27 7.93 -7.39
CA LYS A 233 -15.28 8.99 -7.51
C LYS A 233 -16.71 8.46 -7.68
N ARG A 234 -16.98 7.25 -7.23
CA ARG A 234 -18.32 6.66 -7.23
C ARG A 234 -19.19 7.20 -6.10
N LYS A 235 -18.56 7.69 -5.04
CA LYS A 235 -19.23 8.30 -3.89
C LYS A 235 -18.49 9.55 -3.46
N HIS A 236 -19.24 10.59 -3.09
CA HIS A 236 -18.71 11.78 -2.44
C HIS A 236 -18.87 11.68 -0.94
N VAL A 237 -17.97 12.34 -0.21
CA VAL A 237 -18.10 12.46 1.25
C VAL A 237 -18.80 13.78 1.54
N VAL A 238 -20.00 13.72 2.09
CA VAL A 238 -20.75 14.87 2.58
C VAL A 238 -21.00 14.66 4.07
N ASP A 239 -20.55 15.59 4.90
CA ASP A 239 -20.68 15.53 6.37
C ASP A 239 -20.20 14.19 6.97
N GLY A 240 -19.08 13.65 6.47
CA GLY A 240 -18.51 12.38 6.92
C GLY A 240 -19.30 11.13 6.49
N LYS A 241 -20.29 11.26 5.62
CA LYS A 241 -21.07 10.14 5.07
C LYS A 241 -20.80 9.97 3.59
N LEU A 242 -20.73 8.71 3.13
CA LEU A 242 -20.65 8.37 1.71
C LEU A 242 -22.03 8.57 1.08
N VAL A 243 -22.08 9.43 0.07
CA VAL A 243 -23.29 9.73 -0.72
C VAL A 243 -23.04 9.28 -2.16
N GLU A 244 -24.00 8.57 -2.74
CA GLU A 244 -23.93 8.19 -4.16
C GLU A 244 -24.05 9.43 -5.07
N VAL A 245 -23.27 9.43 -6.17
CA VAL A 245 -23.29 10.48 -7.20
C VAL A 245 -24.41 10.23 -8.19
#